data_d9dacb222b6ea3804dce7374a390dfc0
#
_entry.id   d9dacb222b6ea3804dce7374a390dfc0
#
_cell.length_a   1.000
_cell.length_b   1.000
_cell.length_c   1.000
_cell.angle_alpha   90.00
_cell.angle_beta   90.00
_cell.angle_gamma   90.00
#
_symmetry.space_group_name_H-M   'P 1'
#
loop_
_entity.id
_entity.type
_entity.pdbx_description
1 polymer ?
#
loop_
_entity_poly.entity_id
_entity_poly.type
_entity_poly.pdbx_seq_one_letter_code
_entity_poly.pdbx_strand_id
1 'polypeptide(L)'
;MHVKMKLPIRHLMRSTLAVALVAQLGLTGQVHAQSSAKADPWGALKHVHAGVLDVAYAEMGPADGPVVILLHGWPYDIHSYEQVAPALASKGYRVLVPYARGYGDTHFLSASTVRNAEPAALGQDVIDFMDALHVQRAVFGGFDWGARSADIVAALWPERVKALVSVSGYLIGSQAAGKAPLPPKAEYQWWYQFYFATDRGQEGYAKNHRDFAKLIWQLASPKWNFDDATFDRSAAALDNPDHVAITIHNYRWRLGLANGETRYAALEARLAALPKISVPTITMEGDANGAPHPAPEAYAKQFTGKYQFRLINGGIGHNLPQEAPQAFTQAIIDADRL
;
A
#
# COMPACT_ATOMS: atom_id res chain seq x y z
N MET A 1 -25.53 -68.39 -19.39
CA MET A 1 -26.92 -68.77 -19.06
C MET A 1 -27.79 -67.55 -19.35
N HIS A 2 -28.52 -67.64 -20.49
CA HIS A 2 -29.43 -66.60 -21.01
C HIS A 2 -30.78 -66.67 -20.31
N VAL A 3 -31.32 -65.54 -19.88
CA VAL A 3 -32.75 -65.41 -19.81
C VAL A 3 -33.15 -64.01 -20.30
N LYS A 4 -33.80 -64.03 -21.47
CA LYS A 4 -34.62 -62.93 -22.01
C LYS A 4 -36.02 -63.05 -21.39
N MET A 5 -36.65 -61.91 -21.05
CA MET A 5 -38.09 -61.87 -20.96
C MET A 5 -38.67 -60.57 -21.47
N LYS A 6 -39.70 -60.73 -22.25
CA LYS A 6 -40.36 -59.81 -23.19
C LYS A 6 -41.42 -58.93 -22.48
N LEU A 7 -41.66 -57.79 -23.15
CA LEU A 7 -42.80 -56.86 -23.01
C LEU A 7 -44.20 -57.52 -23.08
N PRO A 8 -45.24 -56.81 -22.64
CA PRO A 8 -46.24 -56.49 -23.64
C PRO A 8 -46.70 -55.00 -23.61
N ILE A 9 -46.98 -54.58 -24.83
CA ILE A 9 -47.72 -53.38 -25.29
C ILE A 9 -49.18 -53.50 -24.92
N ARG A 10 -49.83 -52.43 -24.43
CA ARG A 10 -51.26 -52.21 -24.59
C ARG A 10 -51.58 -50.76 -24.96
N HIS A 11 -52.32 -50.67 -26.03
CA HIS A 11 -52.87 -49.49 -26.68
C HIS A 11 -54.10 -48.88 -25.96
N LEU A 12 -54.38 -47.66 -26.38
CA LEU A 12 -55.70 -46.91 -26.47
C LEU A 12 -56.00 -46.07 -25.20
N MET A 13 -56.34 -44.79 -25.29
CA MET A 13 -57.38 -44.16 -26.11
C MET A 13 -57.15 -42.60 -26.07
N ARG A 14 -57.47 -41.98 -27.19
CA ARG A 14 -57.55 -40.53 -27.41
C ARG A 14 -58.72 -39.91 -26.68
N SER A 15 -58.54 -38.76 -26.03
CA SER A 15 -59.62 -37.82 -25.75
C SER A 15 -59.02 -36.41 -25.86
N THR A 16 -59.46 -35.72 -26.90
CA THR A 16 -59.23 -34.31 -27.18
C THR A 16 -60.01 -33.43 -26.21
N LEU A 17 -59.39 -32.63 -25.40
CA LEU A 17 -59.99 -31.46 -24.74
C LEU A 17 -59.17 -30.22 -25.08
N ALA A 18 -59.83 -29.35 -25.87
CA ALA A 18 -59.30 -28.03 -26.12
C ALA A 18 -59.46 -27.17 -24.87
N VAL A 19 -58.34 -26.70 -24.32
CA VAL A 19 -58.32 -25.66 -23.27
C VAL A 19 -57.63 -24.44 -23.86
N ALA A 20 -58.39 -23.36 -23.91
CA ALA A 20 -57.87 -22.03 -24.33
C ALA A 20 -56.81 -21.54 -23.43
N LEU A 21 -55.58 -21.27 -23.99
CA LEU A 21 -54.45 -20.71 -23.29
C LEU A 21 -54.57 -19.18 -23.36
N VAL A 22 -54.95 -18.56 -22.25
CA VAL A 22 -54.82 -17.11 -22.04
C VAL A 22 -53.34 -16.84 -21.73
N ALA A 23 -52.63 -16.28 -22.71
CA ALA A 23 -51.26 -15.82 -22.53
C ALA A 23 -51.25 -14.53 -21.68
N GLN A 24 -51.02 -14.65 -20.39
CA GLN A 24 -50.56 -13.51 -19.57
C GLN A 24 -49.08 -13.30 -19.81
N LEU A 25 -48.74 -12.29 -20.58
CA LEU A 25 -47.39 -11.72 -20.67
C LEU A 25 -47.07 -11.05 -19.34
N GLY A 26 -46.52 -11.83 -18.42
CA GLY A 26 -45.83 -11.31 -17.24
C GLY A 26 -44.50 -10.70 -17.66
N LEU A 27 -44.44 -9.38 -17.84
CA LEU A 27 -43.19 -8.64 -17.86
C LEU A 27 -42.56 -8.69 -16.46
N THR A 28 -41.75 -9.72 -16.19
CA THR A 28 -40.79 -9.68 -15.07
C THR A 28 -39.65 -8.77 -15.50
N GLY A 29 -39.79 -7.48 -15.21
CA GLY A 29 -38.67 -6.57 -15.24
C GLY A 29 -37.60 -7.07 -14.23
N GLN A 30 -36.53 -7.69 -14.73
CA GLN A 30 -35.34 -7.86 -13.96
C GLN A 30 -34.80 -6.46 -13.65
N VAL A 31 -35.09 -5.97 -12.45
CA VAL A 31 -34.37 -4.86 -11.88
C VAL A 31 -32.95 -5.39 -11.64
N HIS A 32 -32.06 -5.17 -12.61
CA HIS A 32 -30.65 -5.23 -12.37
C HIS A 32 -30.37 -4.13 -11.35
N ALA A 33 -30.17 -4.52 -10.09
CA ALA A 33 -29.54 -3.64 -9.12
C ALA A 33 -28.16 -3.30 -9.71
N GLN A 34 -28.07 -2.14 -10.38
CA GLN A 34 -26.80 -1.51 -10.63
C GLN A 34 -26.20 -1.29 -9.25
N SER A 35 -25.22 -2.13 -8.90
CA SER A 35 -24.26 -1.80 -7.85
C SER A 35 -23.71 -0.44 -8.26
N SER A 36 -24.15 0.62 -7.58
CA SER A 36 -23.53 1.92 -7.72
C SER A 36 -22.09 1.74 -7.26
N ALA A 37 -21.18 1.62 -8.21
CA ALA A 37 -19.75 1.68 -7.91
C ALA A 37 -19.58 2.95 -7.05
N LYS A 38 -19.12 2.77 -5.82
CA LYS A 38 -18.88 3.89 -4.90
C LYS A 38 -17.91 4.80 -5.64
N ALA A 39 -18.29 6.06 -5.87
CA ALA A 39 -17.45 7.00 -6.59
C ALA A 39 -16.05 7.02 -5.93
N ASP A 40 -15.01 7.11 -6.74
CA ASP A 40 -13.64 7.21 -6.26
C ASP A 40 -13.57 8.40 -5.27
N PRO A 41 -13.16 8.17 -4.02
CA PRO A 41 -13.13 9.22 -3.00
C PRO A 41 -12.16 10.35 -3.33
N TRP A 42 -11.23 10.12 -4.26
CA TRP A 42 -10.17 11.07 -4.61
C TRP A 42 -10.57 12.09 -5.67
N GLY A 43 -11.62 11.82 -6.46
CA GLY A 43 -11.94 12.61 -7.64
C GLY A 43 -10.83 12.53 -8.69
N ALA A 44 -10.60 13.64 -9.43
CA ALA A 44 -9.53 13.70 -10.42
C ALA A 44 -8.16 13.84 -9.72
N LEU A 45 -7.24 12.95 -10.04
CA LEU A 45 -5.85 13.04 -9.61
C LEU A 45 -5.17 14.25 -10.25
N LYS A 46 -4.21 14.81 -9.54
CA LYS A 46 -3.29 15.84 -10.04
C LYS A 46 -1.98 15.18 -10.43
N HIS A 47 -1.23 15.86 -11.31
CA HIS A 47 0.09 15.43 -11.74
C HIS A 47 1.11 16.55 -11.56
N VAL A 48 2.35 16.16 -11.22
CA VAL A 48 3.46 17.08 -11.15
C VAL A 48 4.78 16.38 -11.54
N HIS A 49 5.56 17.07 -12.38
CA HIS A 49 6.90 16.61 -12.69
C HIS A 49 7.82 16.84 -11.49
N ALA A 50 8.29 15.77 -10.87
CA ALA A 50 9.11 15.76 -9.68
C ALA A 50 10.34 14.86 -9.89
N GLY A 51 11.51 15.44 -10.00
CA GLY A 51 12.75 14.70 -10.27
C GLY A 51 12.66 13.91 -11.57
N VAL A 52 12.64 12.59 -11.47
CA VAL A 52 12.57 11.66 -12.61
C VAL A 52 11.16 11.16 -12.92
N LEU A 53 10.17 11.59 -12.15
CA LEU A 53 8.80 11.12 -12.21
C LEU A 53 7.82 12.20 -12.63
N ASP A 54 6.77 11.81 -13.33
CA ASP A 54 5.48 12.48 -13.31
C ASP A 54 4.66 11.80 -12.21
N VAL A 55 4.50 12.50 -11.08
CA VAL A 55 3.85 11.96 -9.89
C VAL A 55 2.36 12.27 -9.94
N ALA A 56 1.55 11.21 -9.97
CA ALA A 56 0.11 11.32 -9.76
C ALA A 56 -0.19 11.37 -8.26
N TYR A 57 -1.05 12.27 -7.83
CA TYR A 57 -1.40 12.42 -6.42
C TYR A 57 -2.83 12.93 -6.20
N ALA A 58 -3.40 12.53 -5.08
CA ALA A 58 -4.63 13.14 -4.58
C ALA A 58 -4.30 14.33 -3.66
N GLU A 59 -5.14 15.36 -3.69
CA GLU A 59 -5.01 16.54 -2.83
C GLU A 59 -6.37 16.90 -2.25
N MET A 60 -6.42 17.11 -0.94
CA MET A 60 -7.63 17.50 -0.21
C MET A 60 -7.35 18.64 0.77
N GLY A 61 -8.40 19.42 1.07
CA GLY A 61 -8.35 20.51 2.03
C GLY A 61 -7.93 21.87 1.42
N PRO A 62 -7.75 22.89 2.27
CA PRO A 62 -7.42 24.24 1.82
C PRO A 62 -5.98 24.30 1.28
N ALA A 63 -5.77 24.98 0.17
CA ALA A 63 -4.47 25.07 -0.50
C ALA A 63 -3.38 25.75 0.35
N ASP A 64 -3.79 26.64 1.25
CA ASP A 64 -2.94 27.39 2.18
C ASP A 64 -2.84 26.76 3.58
N GLY A 65 -3.47 25.61 3.79
CA GLY A 65 -3.41 24.88 5.06
C GLY A 65 -2.03 24.29 5.35
N PRO A 66 -1.74 23.96 6.63
CA PRO A 66 -0.53 23.23 6.97
C PRO A 66 -0.50 21.88 6.24
N VAL A 67 0.66 21.55 5.66
CA VAL A 67 0.76 20.40 4.77
C VAL A 67 0.96 19.10 5.54
N VAL A 68 0.20 18.09 5.16
CA VAL A 68 0.39 16.68 5.54
C VAL A 68 0.65 15.86 4.28
N ILE A 69 1.70 15.04 4.28
CA ILE A 69 2.01 14.10 3.21
C ILE A 69 1.80 12.68 3.75
N LEU A 70 0.94 11.90 3.05
CA LEU A 70 0.59 10.53 3.42
C LEU A 70 1.18 9.55 2.41
N LEU A 71 2.05 8.64 2.87
CA LEU A 71 2.84 7.76 2.03
C LEU A 71 2.42 6.29 2.22
N HIS A 72 1.91 5.67 1.15
CA HIS A 72 1.50 4.28 1.14
C HIS A 72 2.68 3.32 1.00
N GLY A 73 2.42 2.03 1.26
CA GLY A 73 3.39 0.95 1.15
C GLY A 73 3.08 -0.07 0.07
N TRP A 74 3.87 -1.14 0.04
CA TRP A 74 3.68 -2.30 -0.82
C TRP A 74 2.93 -3.42 -0.07
N PRO A 75 2.00 -4.12 -0.69
CA PRO A 75 1.38 -3.88 -1.99
C PRO A 75 0.03 -3.17 -1.85
N TYR A 76 0.05 -1.95 -1.35
CA TYR A 76 -1.08 -1.07 -1.10
C TYR A 76 -0.98 0.15 -2.01
N ASP A 77 -1.91 1.11 -1.84
CA ASP A 77 -1.93 2.34 -2.60
C ASP A 77 -2.54 3.51 -1.81
N ILE A 78 -2.85 4.61 -2.49
CA ILE A 78 -3.42 5.81 -1.87
C ILE A 78 -4.73 5.54 -1.13
N HIS A 79 -5.52 4.51 -1.51
CA HIS A 79 -6.78 4.17 -0.86
C HIS A 79 -6.62 3.74 0.59
N SER A 80 -5.41 3.41 1.04
CA SER A 80 -5.11 3.25 2.47
C SER A 80 -5.45 4.48 3.30
N TYR A 81 -5.54 5.65 2.66
CA TYR A 81 -5.82 6.94 3.30
C TYR A 81 -7.19 7.53 2.94
N GLU A 82 -8.09 6.76 2.30
CA GLU A 82 -9.40 7.25 1.82
C GLU A 82 -10.29 7.84 2.93
N GLN A 83 -10.09 7.43 4.18
CA GLN A 83 -10.79 7.98 5.34
C GLN A 83 -9.95 8.99 6.13
N VAL A 84 -8.63 8.86 6.12
CA VAL A 84 -7.69 9.72 6.83
C VAL A 84 -7.60 11.10 6.17
N ALA A 85 -7.45 11.15 4.84
CA ALA A 85 -7.25 12.39 4.13
C ALA A 85 -8.43 13.38 4.27
N PRO A 86 -9.70 12.98 4.05
CA PRO A 86 -10.83 13.90 4.28
C PRO A 86 -10.99 14.29 5.74
N ALA A 87 -10.65 13.42 6.69
CA ALA A 87 -10.70 13.74 8.12
C ALA A 87 -9.67 14.83 8.49
N LEU A 88 -8.46 14.76 7.97
CA LEU A 88 -7.43 15.81 8.15
C LEU A 88 -7.81 17.10 7.40
N ALA A 89 -8.31 16.99 6.17
CA ALA A 89 -8.78 18.14 5.39
C ALA A 89 -9.88 18.91 6.12
N SER A 90 -10.82 18.22 6.77
CA SER A 90 -11.86 18.85 7.61
C SER A 90 -11.31 19.58 8.83
N LYS A 91 -10.07 19.32 9.23
CA LYS A 91 -9.35 20.02 10.30
C LYS A 91 -8.46 21.17 9.78
N GLY A 92 -8.55 21.48 8.48
CA GLY A 92 -7.84 22.58 7.87
C GLY A 92 -6.44 22.24 7.33
N TYR A 93 -6.07 20.97 7.27
CA TYR A 93 -4.80 20.55 6.65
C TYR A 93 -4.93 20.49 5.12
N ARG A 94 -3.87 20.89 4.43
CA ARG A 94 -3.64 20.54 3.02
C ARG A 94 -3.03 19.13 2.98
N VAL A 95 -3.79 18.16 2.51
CA VAL A 95 -3.39 16.74 2.53
C VAL A 95 -2.98 16.31 1.13
N LEU A 96 -1.75 15.82 0.99
CA LEU A 96 -1.17 15.32 -0.25
C LEU A 96 -0.93 13.82 -0.13
N VAL A 97 -1.46 13.06 -1.08
CA VAL A 97 -1.35 11.58 -1.08
C VAL A 97 -0.80 11.13 -2.44
N PRO A 98 0.53 11.10 -2.62
CA PRO A 98 1.12 10.69 -3.88
C PRO A 98 1.10 9.17 -4.06
N TYR A 99 0.96 8.72 -5.31
CA TYR A 99 1.39 7.38 -5.70
C TYR A 99 2.91 7.30 -5.74
N ALA A 100 3.47 6.30 -5.10
CA ALA A 100 4.89 6.01 -5.18
C ALA A 100 5.30 5.59 -6.61
N ARG A 101 6.62 5.60 -6.89
CA ARG A 101 7.14 5.07 -8.16
C ARG A 101 6.67 3.63 -8.39
N GLY A 102 6.19 3.33 -9.61
CA GLY A 102 5.65 2.01 -9.97
C GLY A 102 4.24 1.74 -9.46
N TYR A 103 3.46 2.78 -9.14
CA TYR A 103 2.07 2.66 -8.70
C TYR A 103 1.14 3.64 -9.41
N GLY A 104 -0.08 3.20 -9.65
CA GLY A 104 -1.15 4.01 -10.23
C GLY A 104 -0.68 4.75 -11.48
N ASP A 105 -1.02 6.01 -11.60
CA ASP A 105 -0.66 6.85 -12.75
C ASP A 105 0.71 7.55 -12.61
N THR A 106 1.48 7.28 -11.54
CA THR A 106 2.87 7.77 -11.45
C THR A 106 3.76 7.04 -12.45
N HIS A 107 4.48 7.76 -13.30
CA HIS A 107 5.34 7.16 -14.30
C HIS A 107 6.67 7.91 -14.46
N PHE A 108 7.67 7.22 -15.00
CA PHE A 108 8.98 7.82 -15.26
C PHE A 108 8.91 8.73 -16.48
N LEU A 109 9.51 9.92 -16.36
CA LEU A 109 9.60 10.90 -17.46
C LEU A 109 10.47 10.42 -18.62
N SER A 110 11.36 9.45 -18.38
CA SER A 110 12.22 8.87 -19.42
C SER A 110 12.25 7.34 -19.36
N ALA A 111 12.17 6.72 -20.53
CA ALA A 111 12.34 5.28 -20.67
C ALA A 111 13.75 4.78 -20.27
N SER A 112 14.76 5.65 -20.33
CA SER A 112 16.14 5.33 -19.95
C SER A 112 16.41 5.41 -18.44
N THR A 113 15.48 5.94 -17.63
CA THR A 113 15.63 5.97 -16.18
C THR A 113 15.56 4.55 -15.61
N VAL A 114 16.49 4.21 -14.73
CA VAL A 114 16.53 2.89 -14.09
C VAL A 114 15.27 2.68 -13.23
N ARG A 115 14.65 1.51 -13.37
CA ARG A 115 13.49 1.10 -12.55
C ARG A 115 13.98 0.51 -11.24
N ASN A 116 14.44 1.39 -10.34
CA ASN A 116 14.96 1.04 -9.03
C ASN A 116 14.02 1.48 -7.90
N ALA A 117 14.18 0.88 -6.74
CA ALA A 117 13.50 1.27 -5.50
C ALA A 117 14.41 1.02 -4.30
N GLU A 118 15.67 1.45 -4.40
CA GLU A 118 16.55 1.55 -3.25
C GLU A 118 16.04 2.63 -2.29
N PRO A 119 16.32 2.52 -1.00
CA PRO A 119 15.79 3.43 0.03
C PRO A 119 15.98 4.91 -0.27
N ALA A 120 17.21 5.29 -0.68
CA ALA A 120 17.53 6.68 -0.99
C ALA A 120 16.75 7.23 -2.20
N ALA A 121 16.44 6.39 -3.20
CA ALA A 121 15.63 6.79 -4.33
C ALA A 121 14.19 7.10 -3.91
N LEU A 122 13.61 6.27 -3.02
CA LEU A 122 12.26 6.50 -2.49
C LEU A 122 12.19 7.78 -1.63
N GLY A 123 13.22 8.03 -0.82
CA GLY A 123 13.30 9.28 -0.04
C GLY A 123 13.50 10.51 -0.93
N GLN A 124 14.31 10.41 -1.98
CA GLN A 124 14.53 11.51 -2.93
C GLN A 124 13.26 11.85 -3.71
N ASP A 125 12.46 10.86 -4.13
CA ASP A 125 11.18 11.12 -4.78
C ASP A 125 10.24 11.99 -3.94
N VAL A 126 10.23 11.77 -2.62
CA VAL A 126 9.42 12.57 -1.70
C VAL A 126 9.94 14.02 -1.63
N ILE A 127 11.25 14.21 -1.60
CA ILE A 127 11.86 15.55 -1.62
C ILE A 127 11.59 16.25 -2.94
N ASP A 128 11.78 15.57 -4.07
CA ASP A 128 11.50 16.10 -5.40
C ASP A 128 10.02 16.48 -5.56
N PHE A 129 9.10 15.67 -5.01
CA PHE A 129 7.67 15.98 -4.97
C PHE A 129 7.36 17.22 -4.14
N MET A 130 7.98 17.36 -2.96
CA MET A 130 7.83 18.56 -2.14
C MET A 130 8.35 19.82 -2.86
N ASP A 131 9.48 19.71 -3.53
CA ASP A 131 10.10 20.84 -4.24
C ASP A 131 9.24 21.27 -5.43
N ALA A 132 8.71 20.31 -6.20
CA ALA A 132 7.82 20.56 -7.32
C ALA A 132 6.51 21.26 -6.90
N LEU A 133 6.03 20.97 -5.69
CA LEU A 133 4.82 21.61 -5.12
C LEU A 133 5.12 22.83 -4.23
N HIS A 134 6.37 23.27 -4.16
CA HIS A 134 6.85 24.36 -3.30
C HIS A 134 6.52 24.17 -1.82
N VAL A 135 6.48 22.91 -1.36
CA VAL A 135 6.26 22.54 0.04
C VAL A 135 7.59 22.57 0.78
N GLN A 136 7.79 23.57 1.62
CA GLN A 136 9.02 23.72 2.37
C GLN A 136 9.12 22.71 3.52
N ARG A 137 8.01 22.45 4.20
CA ARG A 137 7.95 21.60 5.38
C ARG A 137 6.56 20.97 5.52
N ALA A 138 6.50 19.69 5.93
CA ALA A 138 5.24 18.97 6.11
C ALA A 138 5.25 18.06 7.34
N VAL A 139 4.06 17.69 7.83
CA VAL A 139 3.87 16.53 8.69
C VAL A 139 3.79 15.29 7.80
N PHE A 140 4.50 14.23 8.17
CA PHE A 140 4.49 12.99 7.42
C PHE A 140 3.73 11.89 8.17
N GLY A 141 2.94 11.13 7.42
CA GLY A 141 2.36 9.88 7.87
C GLY A 141 2.65 8.76 6.87
N GLY A 142 3.04 7.60 7.36
CA GLY A 142 3.34 6.48 6.48
C GLY A 142 3.22 5.12 7.16
N PHE A 143 3.05 4.08 6.34
CA PHE A 143 3.17 2.68 6.75
C PHE A 143 3.94 1.90 5.70
N ASP A 144 4.56 0.78 6.08
CA ASP A 144 5.37 -0.08 5.21
C ASP A 144 6.46 0.70 4.43
N TRP A 145 6.53 0.63 3.08
CA TRP A 145 7.49 1.43 2.30
C TRP A 145 7.27 2.93 2.48
N GLY A 146 6.02 3.37 2.69
CA GLY A 146 5.72 4.76 2.97
C GLY A 146 6.29 5.23 4.30
N ALA A 147 6.20 4.42 5.36
CA ALA A 147 6.86 4.72 6.64
C ALA A 147 8.38 4.78 6.48
N ARG A 148 8.96 3.82 5.73
CA ARG A 148 10.40 3.84 5.43
C ARG A 148 10.81 5.11 4.70
N SER A 149 10.06 5.53 3.67
CA SER A 149 10.34 6.77 2.94
C SER A 149 10.25 7.99 3.85
N ALA A 150 9.24 8.05 4.72
CA ALA A 150 9.07 9.11 5.70
C ALA A 150 10.22 9.15 6.73
N ASP A 151 10.65 7.98 7.25
CA ASP A 151 11.79 7.85 8.15
C ASP A 151 13.08 8.34 7.48
N ILE A 152 13.30 7.99 6.21
CA ILE A 152 14.47 8.42 5.42
C ILE A 152 14.46 9.93 5.26
N VAL A 153 13.33 10.53 4.90
CA VAL A 153 13.21 11.98 4.77
C VAL A 153 13.48 12.66 6.12
N ALA A 154 12.90 12.14 7.20
CA ALA A 154 13.09 12.69 8.54
C ALA A 154 14.55 12.57 9.06
N ALA A 155 15.26 11.54 8.63
CA ALA A 155 16.66 11.31 9.03
C ALA A 155 17.66 12.11 8.17
N LEU A 156 17.42 12.26 6.87
CA LEU A 156 18.35 12.90 5.93
C LEU A 156 18.07 14.39 5.71
N TRP A 157 16.82 14.83 5.85
CA TRP A 157 16.34 16.20 5.64
C TRP A 157 15.37 16.63 6.77
N PRO A 158 15.81 16.62 8.05
CA PRO A 158 14.94 16.91 9.19
C PRO A 158 14.28 18.30 9.12
N GLU A 159 14.90 19.27 8.43
CA GLU A 159 14.35 20.60 8.20
C GLU A 159 13.08 20.59 7.33
N ARG A 160 12.89 19.54 6.52
CA ARG A 160 11.71 19.36 5.65
C ARG A 160 10.54 18.69 6.39
N VAL A 161 10.77 18.17 7.59
CA VAL A 161 9.80 17.40 8.38
C VAL A 161 9.38 18.15 9.63
N LYS A 162 8.11 18.51 9.75
CA LYS A 162 7.57 19.14 10.96
C LYS A 162 7.38 18.12 12.08
N ALA A 163 6.77 16.98 11.72
CA ALA A 163 6.55 15.85 12.59
C ALA A 163 6.37 14.57 11.75
N LEU A 164 6.51 13.42 12.39
CA LEU A 164 6.46 12.10 11.75
C LEU A 164 5.48 11.17 12.48
N VAL A 165 4.63 10.49 11.71
CA VAL A 165 3.88 9.32 12.16
C VAL A 165 4.32 8.12 11.33
N SER A 166 4.99 7.14 11.96
CA SER A 166 5.57 5.96 11.30
C SER A 166 4.97 4.69 11.88
N VAL A 167 4.27 3.91 11.04
CA VAL A 167 3.76 2.59 11.42
C VAL A 167 4.91 1.58 11.35
N SER A 168 5.00 0.73 12.37
CA SER A 168 6.06 -0.28 12.59
C SER A 168 7.45 0.30 12.93
N GLY A 169 7.51 1.57 13.26
CA GLY A 169 8.66 2.19 13.90
C GLY A 169 9.77 2.67 12.98
N TYR A 170 11.03 2.42 13.34
CA TYR A 170 12.20 2.84 12.57
C TYR A 170 12.52 1.78 11.50
N LEU A 171 12.31 2.14 10.24
CA LEU A 171 12.42 1.21 9.11
C LEU A 171 13.62 1.47 8.19
N ILE A 172 14.55 2.33 8.60
CA ILE A 172 15.80 2.54 7.86
C ILE A 172 16.68 1.30 8.06
N GLY A 173 17.14 0.74 6.94
CA GLY A 173 18.02 -0.41 6.91
C GLY A 173 19.18 -0.22 5.93
N SER A 174 20.05 -1.21 5.84
CA SER A 174 21.15 -1.23 4.89
C SER A 174 21.27 -2.59 4.22
N GLN A 175 21.95 -2.66 3.08
CA GLN A 175 22.27 -3.94 2.45
C GLN A 175 23.09 -4.86 3.36
N ALA A 176 23.98 -4.30 4.18
CA ALA A 176 24.77 -5.09 5.13
C ALA A 176 23.86 -5.79 6.15
N ALA A 177 22.88 -5.07 6.71
CA ALA A 177 21.90 -5.63 7.62
C ALA A 177 20.98 -6.65 6.90
N GLY A 178 20.57 -6.37 5.66
CA GLY A 178 19.71 -7.25 4.87
C GLY A 178 20.36 -8.58 4.44
N LYS A 179 21.70 -8.64 4.45
CA LYS A 179 22.46 -9.88 4.21
C LYS A 179 22.59 -10.77 5.45
N ALA A 180 22.36 -10.23 6.65
CA ALA A 180 22.43 -10.99 7.87
C ALA A 180 21.17 -11.88 8.05
N PRO A 181 21.30 -13.17 8.39
CA PRO A 181 20.15 -14.02 8.60
C PRO A 181 19.36 -13.58 9.82
N LEU A 182 18.03 -13.66 9.70
CA LEU A 182 17.09 -13.37 10.78
C LEU A 182 16.68 -14.66 11.50
N PRO A 183 16.04 -14.59 12.67
CA PRO A 183 15.42 -15.74 13.28
C PRO A 183 14.41 -16.44 12.33
N PRO A 184 14.30 -17.78 12.34
CA PRO A 184 13.49 -18.53 11.36
C PRO A 184 12.04 -18.06 11.21
N LYS A 185 11.41 -17.58 12.29
CA LYS A 185 10.04 -17.02 12.23
C LYS A 185 9.98 -15.74 11.39
N ALA A 186 10.96 -14.85 11.51
CA ALA A 186 11.02 -13.62 10.72
C ALA A 186 11.33 -13.92 9.24
N GLU A 187 12.24 -14.87 8.96
CA GLU A 187 12.50 -15.32 7.59
C GLU A 187 11.24 -15.92 6.96
N TYR A 188 10.51 -16.74 7.70
CA TYR A 188 9.23 -17.30 7.23
C TYR A 188 8.18 -16.23 6.94
N GLN A 189 8.09 -15.18 7.75
CA GLN A 189 7.15 -14.07 7.51
C GLN A 189 7.56 -13.25 6.28
N TRP A 190 8.88 -13.14 5.99
CA TRP A 190 9.42 -12.45 4.81
C TRP A 190 9.78 -13.41 3.66
N TRP A 191 9.16 -14.59 3.59
CA TRP A 191 9.42 -15.63 2.58
C TRP A 191 9.45 -15.06 1.15
N TYR A 192 8.65 -14.08 0.84
CA TYR A 192 8.51 -13.51 -0.49
C TYR A 192 9.78 -12.76 -0.94
N GLN A 193 10.63 -12.27 -0.04
CA GLN A 193 11.92 -11.69 -0.42
C GLN A 193 12.81 -12.73 -1.13
N PHE A 194 12.83 -13.96 -0.62
CA PHE A 194 13.59 -15.05 -1.23
C PHE A 194 12.95 -15.53 -2.52
N TYR A 195 11.62 -15.49 -2.62
CA TYR A 195 10.92 -15.76 -3.87
C TYR A 195 11.33 -14.73 -4.93
N PHE A 196 11.30 -13.45 -4.63
CA PHE A 196 11.71 -12.36 -5.53
C PHE A 196 13.21 -12.35 -5.86
N ALA A 197 14.04 -13.00 -5.06
CA ALA A 197 15.46 -13.17 -5.34
C ALA A 197 15.72 -14.06 -6.58
N THR A 198 14.75 -14.90 -6.95
CA THR A 198 14.85 -15.86 -8.05
C THR A 198 14.17 -15.35 -9.32
N ASP A 199 14.60 -15.85 -10.50
CA ASP A 199 13.92 -15.56 -11.78
C ASP A 199 12.49 -16.10 -11.78
N ARG A 200 12.28 -17.31 -11.20
CA ARG A 200 10.94 -17.86 -10.98
C ARG A 200 10.04 -16.92 -10.19
N GLY A 201 10.58 -16.26 -9.18
CA GLY A 201 9.82 -15.31 -8.36
C GLY A 201 9.47 -14.04 -9.12
N GLN A 202 10.38 -13.52 -9.92
CA GLN A 202 10.14 -12.37 -10.78
C GLN A 202 9.05 -12.67 -11.82
N GLU A 203 9.16 -13.78 -12.54
CA GLU A 203 8.15 -14.21 -13.52
C GLU A 203 6.80 -14.50 -12.87
N GLY A 204 6.82 -15.17 -11.70
CA GLY A 204 5.61 -15.49 -10.95
C GLY A 204 4.88 -14.25 -10.45
N TYR A 205 5.62 -13.24 -9.97
CA TYR A 205 5.02 -11.96 -9.57
C TYR A 205 4.49 -11.20 -10.78
N ALA A 206 5.23 -11.10 -11.87
CA ALA A 206 4.77 -10.46 -13.09
C ALA A 206 3.44 -11.04 -13.60
N LYS A 207 3.28 -12.36 -13.50
CA LYS A 207 2.09 -13.07 -13.96
C LYS A 207 0.90 -12.97 -12.99
N ASN A 208 1.16 -12.88 -11.66
CA ASN A 208 0.13 -13.06 -10.64
C ASN A 208 0.17 -11.96 -9.56
N HIS A 209 0.63 -10.74 -9.88
CA HIS A 209 0.88 -9.69 -8.88
C HIS A 209 -0.36 -9.32 -8.06
N ARG A 210 -1.56 -9.34 -8.66
CA ARG A 210 -2.81 -9.06 -7.91
C ARG A 210 -3.13 -10.16 -6.89
N ASP A 211 -3.10 -11.43 -7.29
CA ASP A 211 -3.35 -12.55 -6.38
C ASP A 211 -2.30 -12.61 -5.27
N PHE A 212 -1.04 -12.31 -5.65
CA PHE A 212 0.06 -12.22 -4.70
C PHE A 212 -0.17 -11.10 -3.68
N ALA A 213 -0.56 -9.92 -4.13
CA ALA A 213 -0.89 -8.79 -3.27
C ALA A 213 -2.03 -9.14 -2.31
N LYS A 214 -3.09 -9.79 -2.79
CA LYS A 214 -4.21 -10.22 -1.95
C LYS A 214 -3.78 -11.20 -0.86
N LEU A 215 -2.92 -12.15 -1.20
CA LEU A 215 -2.32 -13.07 -0.23
C LEU A 215 -1.50 -12.30 0.84
N ILE A 216 -0.69 -11.32 0.41
CA ILE A 216 0.07 -10.50 1.37
C ILE A 216 -0.86 -9.72 2.30
N TRP A 217 -1.94 -9.12 1.80
CA TRP A 217 -2.92 -8.44 2.65
C TRP A 217 -3.50 -9.37 3.71
N GLN A 218 -3.90 -10.59 3.32
CA GLN A 218 -4.45 -11.60 4.23
C GLN A 218 -3.44 -12.05 5.29
N LEU A 219 -2.17 -12.18 4.92
CA LEU A 219 -1.11 -12.58 5.84
C LEU A 219 -0.69 -11.44 6.78
N ALA A 220 -0.62 -10.23 6.26
CA ALA A 220 -0.19 -9.04 7.01
C ALA A 220 -1.28 -8.47 7.92
N SER A 221 -2.55 -8.65 7.55
CA SER A 221 -3.72 -8.18 8.31
C SER A 221 -4.71 -9.33 8.54
N PRO A 222 -4.33 -10.37 9.31
CA PRO A 222 -5.08 -11.64 9.38
C PRO A 222 -6.46 -11.52 10.05
N LYS A 223 -6.74 -10.42 10.73
CA LYS A 223 -8.04 -10.14 11.35
C LYS A 223 -8.87 -9.12 10.59
N TRP A 224 -8.32 -8.52 9.56
CA TRP A 224 -9.03 -7.55 8.72
C TRP A 224 -9.91 -8.25 7.69
N ASN A 225 -11.21 -8.08 7.82
CA ASN A 225 -12.19 -8.64 6.90
C ASN A 225 -12.50 -7.63 5.78
N PHE A 226 -11.54 -7.40 4.88
CA PHE A 226 -11.76 -6.59 3.68
C PHE A 226 -12.54 -7.36 2.62
N ASP A 227 -13.40 -6.68 1.86
CA ASP A 227 -14.10 -7.24 0.72
C ASP A 227 -13.27 -7.11 -0.58
N ASP A 228 -13.70 -7.87 -1.60
CA ASP A 228 -13.05 -7.86 -2.91
C ASP A 228 -13.05 -6.46 -3.53
N ALA A 229 -14.12 -5.70 -3.37
CA ALA A 229 -14.23 -4.35 -3.91
C ALA A 229 -13.20 -3.39 -3.29
N THR A 230 -12.92 -3.52 -2.00
CA THR A 230 -11.87 -2.76 -1.31
C THR A 230 -10.48 -3.13 -1.84
N PHE A 231 -10.22 -4.43 -2.00
CA PHE A 231 -8.96 -4.90 -2.56
C PHE A 231 -8.78 -4.45 -4.02
N ASP A 232 -9.79 -4.65 -4.86
CA ASP A 232 -9.73 -4.38 -6.30
C ASP A 232 -9.47 -2.91 -6.61
N ARG A 233 -10.02 -1.98 -5.82
CA ARG A 233 -9.71 -0.54 -5.94
C ARG A 233 -8.22 -0.26 -5.78
N SER A 234 -7.61 -0.79 -4.74
CA SER A 234 -6.16 -0.63 -4.49
C SER A 234 -5.32 -1.42 -5.48
N ALA A 235 -5.74 -2.63 -5.84
CA ALA A 235 -5.00 -3.50 -6.75
C ALA A 235 -4.87 -2.91 -8.17
N ALA A 236 -5.77 -2.02 -8.58
CA ALA A 236 -5.66 -1.30 -9.85
C ALA A 236 -4.35 -0.50 -9.98
N ALA A 237 -3.83 0.02 -8.86
CA ALA A 237 -2.56 0.75 -8.85
C ALA A 237 -1.33 -0.14 -9.15
N LEU A 238 -1.46 -1.46 -8.96
CA LEU A 238 -0.40 -2.44 -9.22
C LEU A 238 -0.27 -2.81 -10.70
N ASP A 239 -1.23 -2.40 -11.54
CA ASP A 239 -1.16 -2.58 -12.99
C ASP A 239 -0.22 -1.57 -13.69
N ASN A 240 0.39 -0.66 -12.91
CA ASN A 240 1.42 0.22 -13.43
C ASN A 240 2.54 -0.61 -14.12
N PRO A 241 2.95 -0.26 -15.35
CA PRO A 241 3.89 -1.07 -16.14
C PRO A 241 5.27 -1.23 -15.48
N ASP A 242 5.65 -0.30 -14.59
CA ASP A 242 6.93 -0.34 -13.89
C ASP A 242 6.84 -1.08 -12.53
N HIS A 243 5.62 -1.44 -12.06
CA HIS A 243 5.37 -1.97 -10.74
C HIS A 243 6.22 -3.21 -10.40
N VAL A 244 6.23 -4.18 -11.30
CA VAL A 244 6.98 -5.43 -11.11
C VAL A 244 8.47 -5.17 -10.99
N ALA A 245 9.04 -4.37 -11.90
CA ALA A 245 10.46 -4.07 -11.90
C ALA A 245 10.87 -3.34 -10.60
N ILE A 246 10.10 -2.35 -10.17
CA ILE A 246 10.31 -1.58 -8.96
C ILE A 246 10.25 -2.49 -7.72
N THR A 247 9.22 -3.34 -7.61
CA THR A 247 9.05 -4.26 -6.49
C THR A 247 10.20 -5.26 -6.40
N ILE A 248 10.53 -5.92 -7.50
CA ILE A 248 11.63 -6.90 -7.57
C ILE A 248 12.96 -6.24 -7.22
N HIS A 249 13.24 -5.03 -7.75
CA HIS A 249 14.45 -4.32 -7.42
C HIS A 249 14.55 -4.01 -5.93
N ASN A 250 13.49 -3.54 -5.28
CA ASN A 250 13.50 -3.21 -3.85
C ASN A 250 13.92 -4.41 -3.00
N TYR A 251 13.31 -5.58 -3.22
CA TYR A 251 13.60 -6.76 -2.42
C TYR A 251 14.95 -7.40 -2.77
N ARG A 252 15.36 -7.41 -4.03
CA ARG A 252 16.70 -7.86 -4.43
C ARG A 252 17.79 -6.94 -3.88
N TRP A 253 17.57 -5.61 -3.89
CA TRP A 253 18.51 -4.66 -3.33
C TRP A 253 18.74 -4.91 -1.83
N ARG A 254 17.69 -5.16 -1.06
CA ARG A 254 17.81 -5.48 0.38
C ARG A 254 18.68 -6.69 0.65
N LEU A 255 18.59 -7.70 -0.19
CA LEU A 255 19.41 -8.93 -0.08
C LEU A 255 20.80 -8.78 -0.70
N GLY A 256 21.13 -7.61 -1.27
CA GLY A 256 22.38 -7.37 -1.96
C GLY A 256 22.50 -8.08 -3.30
N LEU A 257 21.37 -8.40 -3.94
CA LEU A 257 21.28 -9.08 -5.24
C LEU A 257 20.97 -8.11 -6.39
N ALA A 258 20.81 -6.82 -6.09
CA ALA A 258 20.70 -5.75 -7.08
C ALA A 258 21.54 -4.56 -6.64
N ASN A 259 22.11 -3.86 -7.63
CA ASN A 259 22.87 -2.64 -7.40
C ASN A 259 21.94 -1.43 -7.33
N GLY A 260 22.27 -0.46 -6.50
CA GLY A 260 21.68 0.88 -6.54
C GLY A 260 22.31 1.75 -7.62
N GLU A 261 21.71 2.92 -7.88
CA GLU A 261 22.28 3.91 -8.76
C GLU A 261 23.39 4.72 -8.09
N THR A 262 24.45 5.00 -8.82
CA THR A 262 25.61 5.76 -8.32
C THR A 262 25.21 7.13 -7.75
N ARG A 263 24.20 7.80 -8.33
CA ARG A 263 23.71 9.11 -7.85
C ARG A 263 23.18 9.08 -6.41
N TYR A 264 22.72 7.92 -5.93
CA TYR A 264 22.20 7.76 -4.57
C TYR A 264 23.26 7.19 -3.59
N ALA A 265 24.45 6.81 -4.07
CA ALA A 265 25.47 6.14 -3.24
C ALA A 265 25.84 6.91 -1.96
N ALA A 266 25.93 8.24 -2.04
CA ALA A 266 26.22 9.06 -0.87
C ALA A 266 25.08 9.06 0.16
N LEU A 267 23.82 9.06 -0.29
CA LEU A 267 22.65 8.98 0.58
C LEU A 267 22.54 7.59 1.20
N GLU A 268 22.74 6.53 0.42
CA GLU A 268 22.76 5.15 0.92
C GLU A 268 23.85 4.93 1.97
N ALA A 269 25.04 5.52 1.79
CA ALA A 269 26.11 5.47 2.79
C ALA A 269 25.68 6.16 4.11
N ARG A 270 24.95 7.28 4.03
CA ARG A 270 24.39 7.95 5.21
C ARG A 270 23.33 7.08 5.90
N LEU A 271 22.45 6.44 5.12
CA LEU A 271 21.40 5.54 5.64
C LEU A 271 21.99 4.27 6.28
N ALA A 272 23.08 3.74 5.71
CA ALA A 272 23.77 2.57 6.24
C ALA A 272 24.36 2.81 7.65
N ALA A 273 24.63 4.07 8.01
CA ALA A 273 25.03 4.45 9.35
C ALA A 273 23.86 4.47 10.38
N LEU A 274 22.66 4.15 9.96
CA LEU A 274 21.43 4.15 10.76
C LEU A 274 21.22 5.49 11.49
N PRO A 275 21.07 6.60 10.74
CA PRO A 275 20.99 7.95 11.29
C PRO A 275 19.76 8.08 12.21
N LYS A 276 19.90 8.86 13.27
CA LYS A 276 18.82 9.12 14.20
C LYS A 276 17.83 10.12 13.63
N ILE A 277 16.58 9.98 14.04
CA ILE A 277 15.48 10.89 13.70
C ILE A 277 15.27 11.85 14.86
N SER A 278 15.46 13.16 14.62
CA SER A 278 15.39 14.20 15.65
C SER A 278 14.07 14.97 15.67
N VAL A 279 13.21 14.78 14.69
CA VAL A 279 11.92 15.45 14.61
C VAL A 279 10.89 14.83 15.59
N PRO A 280 9.87 15.58 16.04
CA PRO A 280 8.78 15.01 16.82
C PRO A 280 8.15 13.80 16.13
N THR A 281 8.06 12.66 16.83
CA THR A 281 7.66 11.40 16.19
C THR A 281 6.67 10.61 17.05
N ILE A 282 5.64 10.10 16.42
CA ILE A 282 4.76 9.05 16.96
C ILE A 282 4.94 7.80 16.12
N THR A 283 5.38 6.71 16.72
CA THR A 283 5.35 5.40 16.08
C THR A 283 4.08 4.64 16.48
N MET A 284 3.52 3.89 15.56
CA MET A 284 2.28 3.14 15.78
C MET A 284 2.45 1.68 15.41
N GLU A 285 1.68 0.80 16.07
CA GLU A 285 1.63 -0.61 15.73
C GLU A 285 0.22 -1.14 15.95
N GLY A 286 -0.23 -2.07 15.10
CA GLY A 286 -1.48 -2.81 15.28
C GLY A 286 -1.24 -4.08 16.10
N ASP A 287 -2.17 -4.42 17.00
CA ASP A 287 -2.06 -5.60 17.87
C ASP A 287 -2.19 -6.95 17.14
N ALA A 288 -2.54 -6.93 15.85
CA ALA A 288 -2.67 -8.09 14.99
C ALA A 288 -1.84 -7.98 13.70
N ASN A 289 -0.80 -7.13 13.67
CA ASN A 289 0.09 -7.03 12.52
C ASN A 289 0.82 -8.35 12.27
N GLY A 290 0.52 -8.99 11.13
CA GLY A 290 1.14 -10.25 10.71
C GLY A 290 2.45 -10.07 9.96
N ALA A 291 2.79 -8.84 9.53
CA ALA A 291 4.08 -8.56 8.90
C ALA A 291 5.20 -8.51 9.95
N PRO A 292 6.45 -8.85 9.60
CA PRO A 292 7.57 -8.74 10.51
C PRO A 292 7.81 -7.28 10.90
N HIS A 293 7.84 -7.02 12.18
CA HIS A 293 8.15 -5.71 12.75
C HIS A 293 8.98 -5.85 14.02
N PRO A 294 9.90 -4.92 14.31
CA PRO A 294 10.67 -4.93 15.56
C PRO A 294 9.79 -4.48 16.73
N ALA A 295 10.11 -4.97 17.93
CA ALA A 295 9.53 -4.45 19.16
C ALA A 295 9.97 -3.00 19.39
N PRO A 296 9.12 -2.14 20.00
CA PRO A 296 9.41 -0.72 20.21
C PRO A 296 10.73 -0.47 20.93
N GLU A 297 11.09 -1.32 21.87
CA GLU A 297 12.33 -1.23 22.65
C GLU A 297 13.60 -1.36 21.79
N ALA A 298 13.49 -2.06 20.67
CA ALA A 298 14.62 -2.27 19.76
C ALA A 298 14.98 -0.99 18.98
N TYR A 299 14.00 -0.11 18.72
CA TYR A 299 14.19 1.06 17.86
C TYR A 299 13.94 2.40 18.55
N ALA A 300 13.30 2.47 19.72
CA ALA A 300 12.96 3.74 20.38
C ALA A 300 14.15 4.70 20.53
N LYS A 301 15.36 4.16 20.77
CA LYS A 301 16.61 4.93 20.87
C LYS A 301 17.06 5.62 19.58
N GLN A 302 16.45 5.28 18.44
CA GLN A 302 16.70 5.92 17.17
C GLN A 302 15.99 7.28 17.03
N PHE A 303 14.98 7.52 17.86
CA PHE A 303 14.25 8.78 17.92
C PHE A 303 14.82 9.64 19.05
N THR A 304 15.41 10.80 18.73
CA THR A 304 16.07 11.68 19.71
C THR A 304 15.27 12.94 19.99
N GLY A 305 14.24 13.23 19.22
CA GLY A 305 13.25 14.28 19.49
C GLY A 305 12.16 13.84 20.48
N LYS A 306 11.08 14.60 20.57
CA LYS A 306 9.90 14.16 21.30
C LYS A 306 9.33 12.90 20.66
N TYR A 307 9.19 11.84 21.46
CA TYR A 307 8.83 10.52 20.95
C TYR A 307 7.72 9.88 21.76
N GLN A 308 6.78 9.25 21.06
CA GLN A 308 5.73 8.42 21.64
C GLN A 308 5.56 7.13 20.82
N PHE A 309 5.20 6.03 21.50
CA PHE A 309 4.72 4.81 20.88
C PHE A 309 3.24 4.60 21.17
N ARG A 310 2.47 4.12 20.20
CA ARG A 310 1.04 3.80 20.33
C ARG A 310 0.74 2.42 19.78
N LEU A 311 0.31 1.51 20.64
CA LEU A 311 -0.29 0.24 20.24
C LEU A 311 -1.79 0.44 20.01
N ILE A 312 -2.28 0.06 18.84
CA ILE A 312 -3.69 0.13 18.47
C ILE A 312 -4.29 -1.25 18.58
N ASN A 313 -5.20 -1.39 19.56
CA ASN A 313 -5.87 -2.65 19.86
C ASN A 313 -7.15 -2.81 19.04
N GLY A 314 -7.66 -4.05 18.94
CA GLY A 314 -8.91 -4.36 18.28
C GLY A 314 -8.74 -5.28 17.06
N GLY A 315 -7.60 -5.93 16.93
CA GLY A 315 -7.30 -6.81 15.81
C GLY A 315 -6.78 -6.06 14.60
N ILE A 316 -6.15 -4.91 14.83
CA ILE A 316 -5.60 -4.05 13.77
C ILE A 316 -4.33 -4.68 13.19
N GLY A 317 -4.29 -4.82 11.88
CA GLY A 317 -3.18 -5.41 11.14
C GLY A 317 -2.20 -4.38 10.60
N HIS A 318 -1.61 -4.71 9.47
CA HIS A 318 -0.50 -3.98 8.87
C HIS A 318 -0.93 -2.67 8.19
N ASN A 319 -2.09 -2.65 7.52
CA ASN A 319 -2.62 -1.45 6.87
C ASN A 319 -3.37 -0.58 7.90
N LEU A 320 -2.65 -0.21 8.97
CA LEU A 320 -3.21 0.54 10.09
C LEU A 320 -3.96 1.82 9.68
N PRO A 321 -3.53 2.62 8.68
CA PRO A 321 -4.29 3.80 8.27
C PRO A 321 -5.69 3.47 7.74
N GLN A 322 -5.88 2.33 7.07
CA GLN A 322 -7.18 1.89 6.54
C GLN A 322 -7.98 1.11 7.58
N GLU A 323 -7.32 0.33 8.43
CA GLU A 323 -7.95 -0.48 9.47
C GLU A 323 -8.37 0.33 10.71
N ALA A 324 -7.63 1.40 11.04
CA ALA A 324 -7.88 2.27 12.18
C ALA A 324 -7.70 3.76 11.81
N PRO A 325 -8.47 4.29 10.83
CA PRO A 325 -8.27 5.63 10.27
C PRO A 325 -8.40 6.75 11.29
N GLN A 326 -9.27 6.60 12.30
CA GLN A 326 -9.43 7.61 13.35
C GLN A 326 -8.18 7.69 14.23
N ALA A 327 -7.60 6.54 14.61
CA ALA A 327 -6.39 6.48 15.42
C ALA A 327 -5.19 7.08 14.66
N PHE A 328 -5.07 6.79 13.37
CA PHE A 328 -4.00 7.33 12.53
C PHE A 328 -4.17 8.84 12.32
N THR A 329 -5.39 9.31 12.01
CA THR A 329 -5.71 10.75 11.91
C THR A 329 -5.34 11.50 13.20
N GLN A 330 -5.72 10.95 14.34
CA GLN A 330 -5.41 11.57 15.63
C GLN A 330 -3.90 11.60 15.91
N ALA A 331 -3.16 10.55 15.51
CA ALA A 331 -1.72 10.53 15.65
C ALA A 331 -1.03 11.64 14.81
N ILE A 332 -1.51 11.92 13.58
CA ILE A 332 -1.01 13.03 12.76
C ILE A 332 -1.24 14.38 13.47
N ILE A 333 -2.45 14.61 13.97
CA ILE A 333 -2.80 15.85 14.69
C ILE A 333 -1.97 16.03 15.96
N ASP A 334 -1.75 14.95 16.71
CA ASP A 334 -0.98 14.98 17.94
C ASP A 334 0.50 15.19 17.68
N ALA A 335 1.05 14.50 16.64
CA ALA A 335 2.44 14.69 16.25
C ALA A 335 2.74 16.13 15.80
N ASP A 336 1.80 16.76 15.09
CA ASP A 336 1.89 18.16 14.66
C ASP A 336 1.97 19.17 15.83
N ARG A 337 1.53 18.75 17.02
CA ARG A 337 1.49 19.56 18.25
C ARG A 337 2.61 19.25 19.24
N LEU A 338 3.39 18.17 19.00
CA LEU A 338 4.54 17.82 19.84
C LEU A 338 5.65 18.88 19.75
#